data_de14963fbdd12338b7fca3d477821d8d
#
_entry.id   de14963fbdd12338b7fca3d477821d8d
#
_cell.length_a   1.000
_cell.length_b   1.000
_cell.length_c   1.000
_cell.angle_alpha   90.00
_cell.angle_beta   90.00
_cell.angle_gamma   90.00
#
_symmetry.space_group_name_H-M   'P 1'
#
loop_
_entity.id
_entity.type
_entity.pdbx_description
1 polymer ?
#
loop_
_entity_poly.entity_id
_entity_poly.type
_entity_poly.pdbx_seq_one_letter_code
_entity_poly.pdbx_strand_id
1 'polypeptide(L)' 'MSLTVNLYYTGENGSALAFVREMEESGIVRAIREEEGNEKYDYFQSVSDPETVLLIDQ' A
#
# COMPACT_ATOMS: atom_id res chain seq x y z
N MET A 1 10.19 -19.93 -2.37
CA MET A 1 9.45 -19.50 -1.17
C MET A 1 9.17 -18.02 -1.27
N SER A 2 7.92 -17.62 -1.14
CA SER A 2 7.57 -16.20 -1.16
C SER A 2 7.46 -15.67 0.27
N LEU A 3 7.82 -14.41 0.44
CA LEU A 3 7.69 -13.71 1.70
C LEU A 3 6.56 -12.70 1.59
N THR A 4 5.64 -12.72 2.55
CA THR A 4 4.55 -11.77 2.62
C THR A 4 4.84 -10.76 3.73
N VAL A 5 4.83 -9.49 3.37
CA VAL A 5 5.02 -8.39 4.33
C VAL A 5 3.74 -7.60 4.43
N ASN A 6 3.25 -7.43 5.65
CA ASN A 6 2.05 -6.62 5.93
C ASN A 6 2.47 -5.40 6.73
N LEU A 7 2.20 -4.23 6.19
CA LEU A 7 2.52 -2.96 6.83
C LEU A 7 1.26 -2.14 7.05
N TYR A 8 1.08 -1.64 8.25
CA TYR A 8 -0.05 -0.78 8.60
C TYR A 8 0.41 0.66 8.68
N TYR A 9 -0.30 1.53 8.01
CA TYR A 9 -0.07 2.98 8.07
C TYR A 9 -1.29 3.64 8.70
N THR A 10 -1.07 4.44 9.72
CA THR A 10 -2.15 5.20 10.36
C THR A 10 -1.85 6.68 10.19
N GLY A 11 -2.80 7.42 9.63
CA GLY A 11 -2.67 8.84 9.40
C GLY A 11 -3.68 9.64 10.19
N GLU A 12 -3.73 10.94 9.90
CA GLU A 12 -4.71 11.87 10.47
C GLU A 12 -5.26 12.72 9.33
N ASN A 13 -6.57 13.02 9.40
CA ASN A 13 -7.23 13.89 8.43
C ASN A 13 -7.03 13.48 6.97
N GLY A 14 -7.08 12.18 6.72
CA GLY A 14 -6.97 11.64 5.37
C GLY A 14 -5.55 11.47 4.87
N SER A 15 -4.52 11.64 5.72
CA SER A 15 -3.13 11.57 5.29
C SER A 15 -2.71 10.19 4.81
N ALA A 16 -3.29 9.11 5.35
CA ALA A 16 -2.99 7.76 4.89
C ALA A 16 -3.44 7.55 3.44
N LEU A 17 -4.66 7.99 3.11
CA LEU A 17 -5.17 7.93 1.74
C LEU A 17 -4.40 8.85 0.81
N ALA A 18 -4.02 10.04 1.27
CA ALA A 18 -3.21 10.96 0.48
C ALA A 18 -1.86 10.33 0.13
N PHE A 19 -1.24 9.63 1.08
CA PHE A 19 0.00 8.91 0.86
C PHE A 19 -0.16 7.82 -0.21
N VAL A 20 -1.21 7.00 -0.10
CA VAL A 20 -1.49 5.95 -1.08
C VAL A 20 -1.70 6.54 -2.47
N ARG A 21 -2.48 7.61 -2.55
CA ARG A 21 -2.75 8.28 -3.82
C ARG A 21 -1.47 8.81 -4.46
N GLU A 22 -0.61 9.43 -3.66
CA GLU A 22 0.68 9.92 -4.14
C GLU A 22 1.57 8.79 -4.66
N MET A 23 1.61 7.66 -3.96
CA MET A 23 2.36 6.49 -4.39
C MET A 23 1.84 5.94 -5.71
N GLU A 24 0.53 5.92 -5.90
CA GLU A 24 -0.10 5.45 -7.14
C GLU A 24 0.18 6.44 -8.30
N GLU A 25 -0.02 7.72 -8.07
CA GLU A 25 0.13 8.75 -9.10
C GLU A 25 1.58 8.96 -9.54
N SER A 26 2.53 8.76 -8.63
CA SER A 26 3.96 8.94 -8.94
C SER A 26 4.54 7.82 -9.80
N GLY A 27 3.82 6.70 -9.95
CA GLY A 27 4.30 5.54 -10.69
C GLY A 27 5.17 4.59 -9.88
N ILE A 28 5.41 4.89 -8.61
CA ILE A 28 6.24 4.04 -7.74
C ILE A 28 5.59 2.67 -7.55
N VAL A 29 4.28 2.63 -7.28
CA VAL A 29 3.55 1.37 -7.10
C VAL A 29 3.62 0.53 -8.37
N ARG A 30 3.43 1.16 -9.52
CA ARG A 30 3.53 0.46 -10.80
C ARG A 30 4.91 -0.14 -11.02
N ALA A 31 5.96 0.63 -10.72
CA ALA A 31 7.33 0.16 -10.85
C ALA A 31 7.60 -1.04 -9.94
N ILE A 32 7.09 -1.03 -8.71
CA ILE A 32 7.24 -2.14 -7.78
C ILE A 32 6.51 -3.39 -8.29
N ARG A 33 5.30 -3.22 -8.83
CA ARG A 33 4.53 -4.33 -9.38
C ARG A 33 5.18 -4.96 -10.60
N GLU A 34 5.97 -4.21 -11.33
CA GLU A 34 6.69 -4.69 -12.52
C GLU A 34 8.01 -5.37 -12.18
N GLU A 35 8.48 -5.30 -10.93
CA GLU A 35 9.69 -5.96 -10.50
C GLU A 35 9.55 -7.48 -10.58
N GLU A 36 10.60 -8.13 -11.09
CA GLU A 36 10.66 -9.57 -11.12
C GLU A 36 10.60 -10.14 -9.70
N GLY A 37 9.72 -11.10 -9.49
CA GLY A 37 9.53 -11.72 -8.18
C GLY A 37 8.47 -11.06 -7.32
N ASN A 38 7.96 -9.89 -7.71
CA ASN A 38 6.85 -9.28 -6.98
C ASN A 38 5.54 -9.97 -7.37
N GLU A 39 4.87 -10.57 -6.41
CA GLU A 39 3.61 -11.29 -6.62
C GLU A 39 2.41 -10.43 -6.30
N LYS A 40 2.54 -9.49 -5.35
CA LYS A 40 1.44 -8.66 -4.91
C LYS A 40 1.96 -7.39 -4.25
N TYR A 41 1.34 -6.27 -4.55
CA TYR A 41 1.62 -4.99 -3.92
C TYR A 41 0.33 -4.17 -3.95
N ASP A 42 -0.49 -4.33 -2.91
CA ASP A 42 -1.81 -3.72 -2.87
C ASP A 42 -2.05 -3.00 -1.54
N TYR A 43 -2.82 -1.93 -1.61
CA TYR A 43 -3.26 -1.18 -0.45
C TYR A 43 -4.73 -1.46 -0.16
N PHE A 44 -5.06 -1.53 1.12
CA PHE A 44 -6.41 -1.75 1.60
C PHE A 44 -6.73 -0.73 2.69
N GLN A 45 -7.91 -0.16 2.65
CA GLN A 45 -8.36 0.76 3.68
C GLN A 45 -9.21 0.02 4.70
N SER A 46 -9.00 0.29 5.99
CA SER A 46 -9.83 -0.30 7.04
C SER A 46 -11.25 0.23 6.96
N VAL A 47 -12.22 -0.65 7.06
CA VAL A 47 -13.64 -0.28 7.07
C VAL A 47 -14.01 0.43 8.35
N SER A 48 -13.42 0.05 9.47
CA SER A 48 -13.72 0.62 10.78
C SER A 48 -12.89 1.87 11.10
N ASP A 49 -11.76 2.06 10.41
CA ASP A 49 -10.87 3.21 10.63
C ASP A 49 -10.31 3.68 9.29
N PRO A 50 -10.96 4.67 8.65
CA PRO A 50 -10.52 5.16 7.33
C PRO A 50 -9.12 5.75 7.31
N GLU A 51 -8.56 6.08 8.48
CA GLU A 51 -7.19 6.61 8.58
C GLU A 51 -6.14 5.50 8.62
N THR A 52 -6.55 4.24 8.64
CA THR A 52 -5.64 3.10 8.65
C THR A 52 -5.65 2.40 7.29
N VAL A 53 -4.45 2.23 6.73
CA VAL A 53 -4.24 1.57 5.45
C VAL A 53 -3.29 0.40 5.66
N LEU A 54 -3.64 -0.75 5.10
CA LEU A 54 -2.79 -1.94 5.09
C LEU A 54 -2.15 -2.09 3.72
N LEU A 55 -0.83 -2.22 3.70
CA LEU A 55 -0.09 -2.63 2.52
C LEU A 55 0.25 -4.11 2.62
N ILE A 56 -0.09 -4.87 1.60
CA ILE A 56 0.35 -6.26 1.49
C ILE A 56 1.33 -6.35 0.33
N ASP A 57 2.56 -6.73 0.66
CA ASP A 57 3.65 -6.89 -0.30
C ASP A 57 4.11 -8.35 -0.30
N GLN A 58 3.96 -8.99 -1.43
CA GLN A 58 4.27 -10.41 -1.61
C GLN A 58 5.31 -10.62 -2.70
#